data_0cd957a283c7bd1d16689bd2aa929c4c
#
_entry.id   0cd957a283c7bd1d16689bd2aa929c4c
#
_cell.length_a   1.000
_cell.length_b   1.000
_cell.length_c   1.000
_cell.angle_alpha   90.00
_cell.angle_beta   90.00
_cell.angle_gamma   90.00
#
_symmetry.space_group_name_H-M   'P 1'
#
loop_
_entity.id
_entity.type
_entity.pdbx_description
1 polymer ?
#
loop_
_entity_poly.entity_id
_entity_poly.type
_entity_poly.pdbx_seq_one_letter_code
_entity_poly.pdbx_strand_id
1 'polypeptide(L)'
;RRVLFRSESTMTSAGHSTAMLAGMAQFSRNAYYSNEMRGYGFYELIQKLDSQFDELKEDIADKLSKLVDYIFHKENIIVSFTADDKGYDAFAPAFGKYVEELKKSDMPACERKYTPANVKTGYTSASQVQYVARCGNFRDGGYEYTGALRVLKVIFSYDYLWINVRVKGGAYGCMSGSYRNGDMYMVSYRDPNLRKTNDIYENAADYLEHFNVSDRDMVKFIIGTIGDMDTPMNPAAKGTRSFGAYICNTDYDSLKKERGQVLDCNVERIRELAPLVRCAMDENYFCVVGSSKEINKESELFDKIQPLIKVQG
;
A
#
# COMPACT_ATOMS: atom_id res chain seq x y z
N ARG A 1 17.16 10.84 -17.42
CA ARG A 1 17.12 9.59 -18.20
C ARG A 1 17.32 8.32 -17.36
N ARG A 2 18.38 8.19 -16.56
CA ARG A 2 18.61 6.99 -15.74
C ARG A 2 17.48 6.74 -14.73
N VAL A 3 16.96 7.79 -14.10
CA VAL A 3 15.85 7.70 -13.15
C VAL A 3 14.56 7.34 -13.88
N LEU A 4 14.28 7.94 -15.04
CA LEU A 4 13.13 7.64 -15.87
C LEU A 4 13.11 6.15 -16.26
N PHE A 5 14.19 5.65 -16.84
CA PHE A 5 14.32 4.24 -17.22
C PHE A 5 14.10 3.28 -16.03
N ARG A 6 14.64 3.63 -14.84
CA ARG A 6 14.43 2.83 -13.64
C ARG A 6 12.96 2.83 -13.20
N SER A 7 12.27 3.98 -13.28
CA SER A 7 10.85 4.07 -12.94
C SER A 7 10.00 3.23 -13.89
N GLU A 8 10.24 3.31 -15.20
CA GLU A 8 9.57 2.50 -16.22
C GLU A 8 9.75 1.00 -15.99
N SER A 9 11.00 0.58 -15.74
CA SER A 9 11.34 -0.81 -15.43
C SER A 9 10.63 -1.30 -14.17
N THR A 10 10.59 -0.47 -13.11
CA THR A 10 9.92 -0.82 -11.85
C THR A 10 8.42 -0.94 -12.04
N MET A 11 7.76 0.01 -12.71
CA MET A 11 6.32 -0.03 -12.97
C MET A 11 5.91 -1.25 -13.79
N THR A 12 6.73 -1.64 -14.75
CA THR A 12 6.47 -2.82 -15.59
C THR A 12 6.68 -4.13 -14.83
N SER A 13 7.79 -4.25 -14.09
CA SER A 13 8.13 -5.48 -13.37
C SER A 13 7.27 -5.70 -12.11
N ALA A 14 6.87 -4.61 -11.44
CA ALA A 14 6.02 -4.60 -10.26
C ALA A 14 4.61 -4.04 -10.55
N GLY A 15 4.01 -4.41 -11.68
CA GLY A 15 2.72 -3.91 -12.13
C GLY A 15 1.59 -4.05 -11.09
N HIS A 16 1.64 -5.09 -10.24
CA HIS A 16 0.72 -5.26 -9.12
C HIS A 16 0.82 -4.11 -8.08
N SER A 17 2.04 -3.70 -7.75
CA SER A 17 2.26 -2.58 -6.82
C SER A 17 1.84 -1.25 -7.47
N THR A 18 2.07 -1.10 -8.77
CA THR A 18 1.65 0.10 -9.53
C THR A 18 0.12 0.18 -9.58
N ALA A 19 -0.57 -0.90 -9.93
CA ALA A 19 -2.04 -0.94 -9.98
C ALA A 19 -2.66 -0.69 -8.60
N MET A 20 -2.17 -1.37 -7.56
CA MET A 20 -2.64 -1.21 -6.19
C MET A 20 -2.44 0.23 -5.70
N LEU A 21 -1.24 0.80 -5.86
CA LEU A 21 -0.94 2.14 -5.38
C LEU A 21 -1.73 3.21 -6.15
N ALA A 22 -1.90 3.07 -7.47
CA ALA A 22 -2.70 3.98 -8.27
C ALA A 22 -4.19 3.92 -7.91
N GLY A 23 -4.73 2.73 -7.61
CA GLY A 23 -6.10 2.56 -7.12
C GLY A 23 -6.28 3.21 -5.75
N MET A 24 -5.43 2.90 -4.78
CA MET A 24 -5.49 3.44 -3.43
C MET A 24 -5.24 4.96 -3.37
N ALA A 25 -4.43 5.52 -4.27
CA ALA A 25 -4.14 6.96 -4.30
C ALA A 25 -5.37 7.83 -4.56
N GLN A 26 -6.46 7.24 -5.03
CA GLN A 26 -7.68 7.96 -5.35
C GLN A 26 -8.55 8.28 -4.12
N PHE A 27 -8.42 7.51 -3.04
CA PHE A 27 -9.19 7.69 -1.81
C PHE A 27 -8.33 7.82 -0.55
N SER A 28 -7.10 7.31 -0.56
CA SER A 28 -6.18 7.34 0.57
C SER A 28 -5.13 8.43 0.40
N ARG A 29 -5.14 9.41 1.31
CA ARG A 29 -4.14 10.50 1.32
C ARG A 29 -2.71 9.97 1.43
N ASN A 30 -2.50 8.93 2.24
CA ASN A 30 -1.19 8.30 2.39
C ASN A 30 -0.74 7.61 1.09
N ALA A 31 -1.63 6.88 0.43
CA ALA A 31 -1.34 6.25 -0.85
C ALA A 31 -1.13 7.30 -1.96
N TYR A 32 -1.87 8.42 -1.95
CA TYR A 32 -1.65 9.53 -2.87
C TYR A 32 -0.22 10.06 -2.78
N TYR A 33 0.25 10.43 -1.59
CA TYR A 33 1.62 10.90 -1.44
C TYR A 33 2.66 9.84 -1.79
N SER A 34 2.39 8.58 -1.49
CA SER A 34 3.26 7.48 -1.89
C SER A 34 3.32 7.32 -3.41
N ASN A 35 2.19 7.52 -4.11
CA ASN A 35 2.13 7.49 -5.58
C ASN A 35 2.92 8.66 -6.19
N GLU A 36 2.81 9.87 -5.62
CA GLU A 36 3.57 11.04 -6.06
C GLU A 36 5.09 10.92 -5.79
N MET A 37 5.50 10.14 -4.79
CA MET A 37 6.91 9.97 -4.43
C MET A 37 7.59 8.78 -5.10
N ARG A 38 6.86 7.73 -5.46
CA ARG A 38 7.45 6.46 -5.94
C ARG A 38 6.58 5.65 -6.90
N GLY A 39 5.37 6.11 -7.21
CA GLY A 39 4.43 5.44 -8.11
C GLY A 39 4.33 6.09 -9.47
N TYR A 40 3.14 6.02 -10.07
CA TYR A 40 2.87 6.58 -11.38
C TYR A 40 3.00 8.12 -11.42
N GLY A 41 2.59 8.82 -10.36
CA GLY A 41 2.77 10.27 -10.25
C GLY A 41 4.24 10.68 -10.26
N PHE A 42 5.11 9.93 -9.57
CA PHE A 42 6.57 10.15 -9.66
C PHE A 42 7.10 9.94 -11.09
N TYR A 43 6.64 8.90 -11.77
CA TYR A 43 7.04 8.68 -13.16
C TYR A 43 6.65 9.86 -14.07
N GLU A 44 5.41 10.38 -13.96
CA GLU A 44 4.97 11.53 -14.75
C GLU A 44 5.81 12.78 -14.46
N LEU A 45 6.16 13.02 -13.20
CA LEU A 45 7.09 14.10 -12.84
C LEU A 45 8.45 13.94 -13.52
N ILE A 46 9.06 12.76 -13.39
CA ILE A 46 10.39 12.50 -13.98
C ILE A 46 10.36 12.56 -15.50
N GLN A 47 9.29 12.09 -16.13
CA GLN A 47 9.10 12.21 -17.59
C GLN A 47 9.04 13.68 -18.03
N LYS A 48 8.27 14.51 -17.30
CA LYS A 48 8.22 15.94 -17.56
C LYS A 48 9.59 16.61 -17.40
N LEU A 49 10.32 16.24 -16.33
CA LEU A 49 11.66 16.77 -16.09
C LEU A 49 12.67 16.34 -17.16
N ASP A 50 12.56 15.12 -17.71
CA ASP A 50 13.45 14.66 -18.78
C ASP A 50 13.18 15.39 -20.11
N SER A 51 11.91 15.65 -20.42
CA SER A 51 11.52 16.30 -21.68
C SER A 51 11.70 17.84 -21.69
N GLN A 52 11.60 18.49 -20.51
CA GLN A 52 11.63 19.95 -20.37
C GLN A 52 12.77 20.42 -19.43
N PHE A 53 13.88 19.66 -19.35
CA PHE A 53 14.92 19.90 -18.36
C PHE A 53 15.51 21.31 -18.45
N ASP A 54 15.85 21.77 -19.65
CA ASP A 54 16.47 23.08 -19.84
C ASP A 54 15.58 24.25 -19.43
N GLU A 55 14.26 24.09 -19.54
CA GLU A 55 13.27 25.07 -19.12
C GLU A 55 13.04 25.05 -17.60
N LEU A 56 13.13 23.86 -16.98
CA LEU A 56 12.74 23.65 -15.59
C LEU A 56 13.91 23.59 -14.59
N LYS A 57 15.16 23.52 -15.07
CA LYS A 57 16.34 23.27 -14.20
C LYS A 57 16.53 24.31 -13.11
N GLU A 58 16.29 25.59 -13.39
CA GLU A 58 16.46 26.67 -12.38
C GLU A 58 15.32 26.61 -11.35
N ASP A 59 14.07 26.43 -11.77
CA ASP A 59 12.94 26.25 -10.88
C ASP A 59 13.10 25.02 -9.98
N ILE A 60 13.63 23.92 -10.52
CA ILE A 60 13.93 22.70 -9.74
C ILE A 60 15.01 22.97 -8.71
N ALA A 61 16.09 23.66 -9.10
CA ALA A 61 17.19 23.98 -8.18
C ALA A 61 16.70 24.87 -7.01
N ASP A 62 15.89 25.87 -7.30
CA ASP A 62 15.26 26.73 -6.27
C ASP A 62 14.34 25.91 -5.34
N LYS A 63 13.47 25.06 -5.91
CA LYS A 63 12.59 24.18 -5.12
C LYS A 63 13.35 23.20 -4.26
N LEU A 64 14.43 22.61 -4.77
CA LEU A 64 15.28 21.70 -4.00
C LEU A 64 15.99 22.43 -2.85
N SER A 65 16.49 23.65 -3.09
CA SER A 65 17.10 24.46 -2.03
C SER A 65 16.10 24.78 -0.92
N LYS A 66 14.88 25.22 -1.28
CA LYS A 66 13.81 25.47 -0.32
C LYS A 66 13.41 24.19 0.43
N LEU A 67 13.40 23.04 -0.24
CA LEU A 67 13.07 21.76 0.37
C LEU A 67 14.15 21.36 1.40
N VAL A 68 15.43 21.60 1.13
CA VAL A 68 16.52 21.36 2.09
C VAL A 68 16.33 22.21 3.34
N ASP A 69 16.08 23.52 3.17
CA ASP A 69 15.84 24.42 4.29
C ASP A 69 14.60 24.02 5.11
N TYR A 70 13.56 23.48 4.44
CA TYR A 70 12.33 23.02 5.08
C TYR A 70 12.48 21.68 5.83
N ILE A 71 13.26 20.73 5.31
CA ILE A 71 13.41 19.40 5.91
C ILE A 71 14.44 19.42 7.05
N PHE A 72 15.60 20.06 6.82
CA PHE A 72 16.75 19.99 7.74
C PHE A 72 16.75 21.12 8.77
N HIS A 73 15.77 21.13 9.66
CA HIS A 73 15.72 22.04 10.82
C HIS A 73 15.38 21.27 12.11
N LYS A 74 15.70 21.87 13.27
CA LYS A 74 15.63 21.20 14.57
C LYS A 74 14.28 20.59 14.89
N GLU A 75 13.21 21.32 14.59
CA GLU A 75 11.84 20.97 14.93
C GLU A 75 11.28 19.81 14.09
N ASN A 76 11.96 19.45 12.99
CA ASN A 76 11.49 18.44 12.05
C ASN A 76 12.24 17.10 12.19
N ILE A 77 13.18 16.98 13.11
CA ILE A 77 14.01 15.79 13.26
C ILE A 77 13.49 14.92 14.40
N ILE A 78 13.19 13.67 14.08
CA ILE A 78 12.93 12.60 15.04
C ILE A 78 13.98 11.53 14.81
N VAL A 79 14.66 11.12 15.88
CA VAL A 79 15.73 10.12 15.81
C VAL A 79 15.34 8.88 16.60
N SER A 80 15.44 7.74 15.96
CA SER A 80 15.38 6.43 16.61
C SER A 80 16.76 5.80 16.55
N PHE A 81 17.34 5.51 17.70
CA PHE A 81 18.66 4.92 17.81
C PHE A 81 18.58 3.61 18.58
N THR A 82 19.21 2.57 18.07
CA THR A 82 19.22 1.24 18.69
C THR A 82 20.65 0.76 18.84
N ALA A 83 21.14 0.73 20.06
CA ALA A 83 22.48 0.26 20.42
C ALA A 83 22.49 -0.23 21.87
N ASP A 84 23.67 -0.62 22.36
CA ASP A 84 23.98 -0.75 23.78
C ASP A 84 24.28 0.63 24.41
N ASP A 85 24.46 0.66 25.73
CA ASP A 85 24.72 1.90 26.47
C ASP A 85 25.98 2.62 25.98
N LYS A 86 27.04 1.88 25.65
CA LYS A 86 28.28 2.46 25.13
C LYS A 86 28.09 3.14 23.77
N GLY A 87 27.29 2.51 22.91
CA GLY A 87 26.91 3.08 21.62
C GLY A 87 26.11 4.37 21.81
N TYR A 88 25.17 4.39 22.75
CA TYR A 88 24.35 5.55 23.04
C TYR A 88 25.22 6.72 23.63
N ASP A 89 26.08 6.43 24.57
CA ASP A 89 26.99 7.40 25.16
C ASP A 89 27.94 8.06 24.15
N ALA A 90 28.34 7.32 23.12
CA ALA A 90 29.12 7.86 22.02
C ALA A 90 28.26 8.68 21.03
N PHE A 91 27.04 8.23 20.72
CA PHE A 91 26.16 8.86 19.76
C PHE A 91 25.54 10.16 20.26
N ALA A 92 25.01 10.19 21.49
CA ALA A 92 24.19 11.29 21.97
C ALA A 92 24.94 12.66 21.97
N PRO A 93 26.24 12.78 22.41
CA PRO A 93 26.96 14.04 22.33
C PRO A 93 27.28 14.48 20.89
N ALA A 94 27.60 13.52 20.01
CA ALA A 94 27.89 13.80 18.60
C ALA A 94 26.66 14.31 17.86
N PHE A 95 25.52 13.64 18.08
CA PHE A 95 24.24 14.04 17.48
C PHE A 95 23.73 15.38 18.05
N GLY A 96 23.93 15.63 19.35
CA GLY A 96 23.58 16.90 19.97
C GLY A 96 24.30 18.09 19.29
N LYS A 97 25.60 17.98 19.01
CA LYS A 97 26.33 19.00 18.26
C LYS A 97 25.76 19.20 16.85
N TYR A 98 25.47 18.13 16.14
CA TYR A 98 24.85 18.20 14.79
C TYR A 98 23.52 18.95 14.83
N VAL A 99 22.66 18.66 15.80
CA VAL A 99 21.34 19.31 15.93
C VAL A 99 21.51 20.82 16.28
N GLU A 100 22.52 21.19 17.04
CA GLU A 100 22.81 22.61 17.36
C GLU A 100 23.18 23.43 16.12
N GLU A 101 23.81 22.81 15.13
CA GLU A 101 24.20 23.45 13.87
C GLU A 101 23.02 23.63 12.89
N LEU A 102 21.90 22.93 13.12
CA LEU A 102 20.72 23.04 12.27
C LEU A 102 20.00 24.37 12.46
N LYS A 103 19.54 24.93 11.37
CA LYS A 103 18.75 26.17 11.39
C LYS A 103 17.41 25.94 12.10
N LYS A 104 16.84 27.02 12.65
CA LYS A 104 15.42 27.07 12.96
C LYS A 104 14.67 27.43 11.69
N SER A 105 13.54 26.78 11.45
CA SER A 105 12.69 27.11 10.31
C SER A 105 11.49 27.89 10.79
N ASP A 106 11.27 29.04 10.16
CA ASP A 106 10.06 29.84 10.31
C ASP A 106 9.03 29.53 9.19
N MET A 107 9.25 28.43 8.45
CA MET A 107 8.36 28.09 7.33
C MET A 107 7.01 27.61 7.85
N PRO A 108 5.92 28.17 7.35
CA PRO A 108 4.58 27.76 7.75
C PRO A 108 4.30 26.31 7.31
N ALA A 109 3.48 25.61 8.08
CA ALA A 109 3.01 24.29 7.69
C ALA A 109 2.38 24.35 6.29
N CYS A 110 2.84 23.50 5.40
CA CYS A 110 2.30 23.43 4.04
C CYS A 110 1.07 22.50 4.05
N GLU A 111 -0.10 23.08 3.91
CA GLU A 111 -1.32 22.30 3.65
C GLU A 111 -1.34 21.86 2.18
N ARG A 112 -1.16 20.57 1.96
CA ARG A 112 -1.34 20.01 0.62
C ARG A 112 -2.80 19.65 0.41
N LYS A 113 -3.36 20.16 -0.69
CA LYS A 113 -4.68 19.76 -1.14
C LYS A 113 -4.61 18.37 -1.75
N TYR A 114 -5.37 17.47 -1.18
CA TYR A 114 -5.67 16.15 -1.74
C TYR A 114 -7.17 16.15 -2.06
N THR A 115 -7.50 15.79 -3.28
CA THR A 115 -8.90 15.65 -3.72
C THR A 115 -9.13 14.20 -4.08
N PRO A 116 -9.98 13.47 -3.34
CA PRO A 116 -10.38 12.13 -3.73
C PRO A 116 -11.00 12.11 -5.14
N ALA A 117 -10.76 11.02 -5.85
CA ALA A 117 -11.34 10.78 -7.17
C ALA A 117 -11.68 9.30 -7.26
N ASN A 118 -12.67 8.93 -8.07
CA ASN A 118 -12.92 7.53 -8.40
C ASN A 118 -12.92 7.39 -9.92
N VAL A 119 -11.72 7.18 -10.47
CA VAL A 119 -11.50 7.01 -11.91
C VAL A 119 -10.90 5.63 -12.14
N LYS A 120 -11.72 4.69 -12.57
CA LYS A 120 -11.29 3.33 -12.90
C LYS A 120 -10.32 3.37 -14.07
N THR A 121 -9.05 3.01 -13.81
CA THR A 121 -7.98 3.24 -14.78
C THR A 121 -7.34 1.94 -15.27
N GLY A 122 -7.29 1.78 -16.61
CA GLY A 122 -6.53 0.75 -17.29
C GLY A 122 -5.21 1.29 -17.85
N TYR A 123 -4.08 0.83 -17.31
CA TYR A 123 -2.74 1.14 -17.83
C TYR A 123 -2.31 0.04 -18.80
N THR A 124 -2.29 0.36 -20.10
CA THR A 124 -1.93 -0.61 -21.14
C THR A 124 -0.42 -0.77 -21.30
N SER A 125 0.01 -2.00 -21.52
CA SER A 125 1.41 -2.35 -21.76
C SER A 125 1.51 -3.47 -22.82
N ALA A 126 2.74 -3.81 -23.22
CA ALA A 126 3.02 -4.95 -24.08
C ALA A 126 2.98 -6.30 -23.36
N SER A 127 2.62 -6.33 -22.08
CA SER A 127 2.50 -7.55 -21.29
C SER A 127 1.40 -8.47 -21.84
N GLN A 128 1.58 -9.78 -21.66
CA GLN A 128 0.53 -10.78 -21.93
C GLN A 128 -0.33 -11.08 -20.70
N VAL A 129 0.03 -10.53 -19.55
CA VAL A 129 -0.62 -10.77 -18.26
C VAL A 129 -1.12 -9.46 -17.65
N GLN A 130 -2.06 -9.60 -16.74
CA GLN A 130 -2.67 -8.50 -16.02
C GLN A 130 -2.17 -8.45 -14.58
N TYR A 131 -2.29 -7.26 -13.99
CA TYR A 131 -2.19 -6.97 -12.57
C TYR A 131 -3.49 -6.23 -12.20
N VAL A 132 -4.44 -6.96 -11.64
CA VAL A 132 -5.79 -6.46 -11.37
C VAL A 132 -5.87 -6.05 -9.91
N ALA A 133 -6.15 -4.79 -9.62
CA ALA A 133 -6.31 -4.25 -8.28
C ALA A 133 -7.70 -3.68 -8.07
N ARG A 134 -8.33 -4.04 -6.94
CA ARG A 134 -9.58 -3.47 -6.43
C ARG A 134 -9.35 -3.00 -5.00
N CYS A 135 -9.69 -1.76 -4.70
CA CYS A 135 -9.38 -1.10 -3.44
C CYS A 135 -10.60 -0.35 -2.90
N GLY A 136 -10.57 -0.03 -1.61
CA GLY A 136 -11.56 0.80 -0.94
C GLY A 136 -11.19 1.06 0.52
N ASN A 137 -12.04 1.79 1.24
CA ASN A 137 -11.84 2.11 2.66
C ASN A 137 -13.05 1.72 3.50
N PHE A 138 -12.89 0.73 4.36
CA PHE A 138 -14.01 0.28 5.21
C PHE A 138 -14.44 1.29 6.28
N ARG A 139 -13.62 2.30 6.60
CA ARG A 139 -14.00 3.35 7.55
C ARG A 139 -15.06 4.29 7.00
N ASP A 140 -15.18 4.41 5.69
CA ASP A 140 -16.22 5.22 5.05
C ASP A 140 -17.61 4.66 5.34
N GLY A 141 -17.71 3.35 5.61
CA GLY A 141 -18.93 2.71 6.16
C GLY A 141 -19.02 2.69 7.68
N GLY A 142 -18.12 3.37 8.39
CA GLY A 142 -18.11 3.42 9.87
C GLY A 142 -17.50 2.19 10.55
N TYR A 143 -16.84 1.30 9.79
CA TYR A 143 -16.20 0.11 10.36
C TYR A 143 -14.83 0.43 10.94
N GLU A 144 -14.49 -0.26 12.04
CA GLU A 144 -13.20 -0.11 12.71
C GLU A 144 -12.25 -1.28 12.42
N TYR A 145 -10.95 -1.00 12.48
CA TYR A 145 -9.92 -2.03 12.35
C TYR A 145 -9.96 -3.01 13.53
N THR A 146 -9.84 -4.30 13.24
CA THR A 146 -9.79 -5.39 14.23
C THR A 146 -8.68 -6.38 13.89
N GLY A 147 -8.14 -7.05 14.92
CA GLY A 147 -7.16 -8.14 14.74
C GLY A 147 -7.67 -9.31 13.88
N ALA A 148 -8.99 -9.52 13.79
CA ALA A 148 -9.58 -10.52 12.91
C ALA A 148 -9.24 -10.29 11.43
N LEU A 149 -8.99 -9.04 11.01
CA LEU A 149 -8.52 -8.73 9.64
C LEU A 149 -7.14 -9.33 9.32
N ARG A 150 -6.29 -9.55 10.33
CA ARG A 150 -5.03 -10.29 10.12
C ARG A 150 -5.27 -11.76 9.83
N VAL A 151 -6.22 -12.37 10.54
CA VAL A 151 -6.63 -13.76 10.29
C VAL A 151 -7.27 -13.87 8.91
N LEU A 152 -8.14 -12.93 8.55
CA LEU A 152 -8.75 -12.86 7.23
C LEU A 152 -7.70 -12.79 6.11
N LYS A 153 -6.63 -12.01 6.28
CA LYS A 153 -5.53 -11.96 5.31
C LYS A 153 -4.92 -13.35 5.08
N VAL A 154 -4.73 -14.13 6.13
CA VAL A 154 -4.22 -15.50 6.03
C VAL A 154 -5.24 -16.40 5.33
N ILE A 155 -6.52 -16.31 5.68
CA ILE A 155 -7.61 -17.05 5.01
C ILE A 155 -7.63 -16.74 3.51
N PHE A 156 -7.62 -15.47 3.12
CA PHE A 156 -7.60 -15.09 1.71
C PHE A 156 -6.35 -15.59 0.98
N SER A 157 -5.20 -15.62 1.64
CA SER A 157 -3.93 -16.04 1.07
C SER A 157 -3.82 -17.55 0.85
N TYR A 158 -4.60 -18.37 1.56
CA TYR A 158 -4.50 -19.85 1.49
C TYR A 158 -5.79 -20.52 1.03
N ASP A 159 -6.91 -19.83 1.05
CA ASP A 159 -8.21 -20.36 0.65
C ASP A 159 -8.82 -19.54 -0.49
N TYR A 160 -9.58 -18.50 -0.22
CA TYR A 160 -10.44 -17.85 -1.21
C TYR A 160 -9.69 -17.31 -2.44
N LEU A 161 -8.75 -16.39 -2.24
CA LEU A 161 -8.01 -15.79 -3.36
C LEU A 161 -7.03 -16.80 -3.98
N TRP A 162 -6.38 -17.59 -3.15
CA TRP A 162 -5.46 -18.61 -3.64
C TRP A 162 -6.16 -19.63 -4.55
N ILE A 163 -7.30 -20.14 -4.12
CA ILE A 163 -8.05 -21.15 -4.89
C ILE A 163 -8.63 -20.53 -6.16
N ASN A 164 -9.30 -19.37 -6.07
CA ASN A 164 -10.07 -18.85 -7.19
C ASN A 164 -9.22 -18.06 -8.18
N VAL A 165 -8.27 -17.22 -7.70
CA VAL A 165 -7.42 -16.37 -8.56
C VAL A 165 -6.22 -17.16 -9.07
N ARG A 166 -5.53 -17.91 -8.19
CA ARG A 166 -4.32 -18.61 -8.58
C ARG A 166 -4.60 -20.01 -9.14
N VAL A 167 -5.19 -20.92 -8.35
CA VAL A 167 -5.31 -22.34 -8.73
C VAL A 167 -6.29 -22.50 -9.90
N LYS A 168 -7.49 -21.96 -9.80
CA LYS A 168 -8.53 -22.04 -10.84
C LYS A 168 -8.39 -20.96 -11.91
N GLY A 169 -7.88 -19.78 -11.54
CA GLY A 169 -7.72 -18.64 -12.43
C GLY A 169 -6.42 -18.65 -13.22
N GLY A 170 -5.36 -19.30 -12.72
CA GLY A 170 -4.07 -19.41 -13.40
C GLY A 170 -3.15 -18.21 -13.16
N ALA A 171 -3.48 -17.27 -12.27
CA ALA A 171 -2.58 -16.22 -11.85
C ALA A 171 -1.35 -16.77 -11.14
N TYR A 172 -0.21 -16.11 -11.27
CA TYR A 172 1.01 -16.52 -10.56
C TYR A 172 0.89 -16.27 -9.05
N GLY A 173 0.16 -15.24 -8.65
CA GLY A 173 -0.11 -14.92 -7.25
C GLY A 173 -1.30 -13.99 -7.07
N CYS A 174 -1.73 -13.86 -5.82
CA CYS A 174 -2.73 -12.91 -5.39
C CYS A 174 -2.41 -12.44 -3.97
N MET A 175 -2.73 -11.21 -3.67
CA MET A 175 -2.45 -10.60 -2.37
C MET A 175 -3.64 -9.76 -1.93
N SER A 176 -3.83 -9.67 -0.62
CA SER A 176 -4.78 -8.77 0.00
C SER A 176 -4.15 -8.10 1.22
N GLY A 177 -4.67 -6.96 1.61
CA GLY A 177 -4.25 -6.27 2.81
C GLY A 177 -5.30 -5.31 3.31
N SER A 178 -5.30 -5.10 4.62
CA SER A 178 -6.11 -4.11 5.31
C SER A 178 -5.23 -3.36 6.30
N TYR A 179 -5.43 -2.06 6.38
CA TYR A 179 -4.64 -1.17 7.21
C TYR A 179 -5.48 -0.53 8.32
N ARG A 180 -4.83 -0.07 9.38
CA ARG A 180 -5.50 0.58 10.51
C ARG A 180 -6.23 1.87 10.14
N ASN A 181 -5.84 2.54 9.06
CA ASN A 181 -6.51 3.72 8.53
C ASN A 181 -7.77 3.41 7.70
N GLY A 182 -8.13 2.12 7.56
CA GLY A 182 -9.29 1.68 6.81
C GLY A 182 -9.00 1.22 5.38
N ASP A 183 -7.84 1.55 4.84
CA ASP A 183 -7.49 1.16 3.47
C ASP A 183 -7.45 -0.36 3.33
N MET A 184 -8.11 -0.86 2.29
CA MET A 184 -8.16 -2.28 1.95
C MET A 184 -7.92 -2.48 0.45
N TYR A 185 -7.24 -3.57 0.10
CA TYR A 185 -6.99 -3.92 -1.29
C TYR A 185 -6.97 -5.42 -1.52
N MET A 186 -7.30 -5.81 -2.74
CA MET A 186 -7.01 -7.11 -3.34
C MET A 186 -6.28 -6.88 -4.66
N VAL A 187 -5.23 -7.65 -4.95
CA VAL A 187 -4.46 -7.50 -6.18
C VAL A 187 -3.94 -8.84 -6.68
N SER A 188 -4.00 -9.07 -8.00
CA SER A 188 -3.40 -10.23 -8.66
C SER A 188 -2.01 -9.93 -9.23
N TYR A 189 -1.23 -10.98 -9.40
CA TYR A 189 0.13 -10.93 -9.93
C TYR A 189 0.29 -11.87 -11.11
N ARG A 190 0.61 -11.31 -12.28
CA ARG A 190 0.74 -12.03 -13.56
C ARG A 190 -0.48 -12.91 -13.82
N ASP A 191 -1.61 -12.28 -13.93
CA ASP A 191 -2.92 -12.90 -14.06
C ASP A 191 -3.32 -12.98 -15.56
N PRO A 192 -3.73 -14.13 -16.06
CA PRO A 192 -4.27 -14.24 -17.42
C PRO A 192 -5.67 -13.65 -17.54
N ASN A 193 -6.39 -13.43 -16.43
CA ASN A 193 -7.75 -12.90 -16.41
C ASN A 193 -7.81 -11.45 -15.97
N LEU A 194 -8.85 -10.74 -16.38
CA LEU A 194 -9.15 -9.39 -15.93
C LEU A 194 -10.54 -9.38 -15.24
N ARG A 195 -11.62 -9.46 -16.00
CA ARG A 195 -13.00 -9.45 -15.49
C ARG A 195 -13.24 -10.54 -14.44
N LYS A 196 -12.91 -11.77 -14.75
CA LYS A 196 -13.09 -12.90 -13.83
C LYS A 196 -12.42 -12.67 -12.47
N THR A 197 -11.24 -12.06 -12.45
CA THR A 197 -10.53 -11.75 -11.21
C THR A 197 -11.19 -10.59 -10.46
N ASN A 198 -11.68 -9.57 -11.17
CA ASN A 198 -12.48 -8.52 -10.56
C ASN A 198 -13.76 -9.06 -9.91
N ASP A 199 -14.48 -9.96 -10.60
CA ASP A 199 -15.68 -10.61 -10.08
C ASP A 199 -15.40 -11.41 -8.80
N ILE A 200 -14.23 -12.08 -8.72
CA ILE A 200 -13.80 -12.77 -7.50
C ILE A 200 -13.61 -11.77 -6.35
N TYR A 201 -13.01 -10.61 -6.58
CA TYR A 201 -12.87 -9.59 -5.54
C TYR A 201 -14.19 -9.01 -5.07
N GLU A 202 -15.11 -8.79 -5.99
CA GLU A 202 -16.47 -8.31 -5.73
C GLU A 202 -17.26 -9.28 -4.85
N ASN A 203 -17.12 -10.59 -5.11
CA ASN A 203 -17.82 -11.64 -4.36
C ASN A 203 -17.08 -12.08 -3.07
N ALA A 204 -16.03 -11.38 -2.65
CA ALA A 204 -15.28 -11.78 -1.46
C ALA A 204 -16.12 -11.69 -0.16
N ALA A 205 -17.03 -10.73 -0.08
CA ALA A 205 -17.93 -10.60 1.06
C ALA A 205 -18.96 -11.75 1.13
N ASP A 206 -19.49 -12.18 -0.02
CA ASP A 206 -20.41 -13.32 -0.08
C ASP A 206 -19.76 -14.62 0.38
N TYR A 207 -18.48 -14.82 0.02
CA TYR A 207 -17.70 -15.93 0.57
C TYR A 207 -17.62 -15.87 2.09
N LEU A 208 -17.41 -14.68 2.67
CA LEU A 208 -17.29 -14.52 4.13
C LEU A 208 -18.63 -14.77 4.84
N GLU A 209 -19.75 -14.35 4.29
CA GLU A 209 -21.07 -14.63 4.87
C GLU A 209 -21.34 -16.13 5.03
N HIS A 210 -20.79 -16.93 4.10
CA HIS A 210 -20.93 -18.38 4.10
C HIS A 210 -19.65 -19.11 4.60
N PHE A 211 -18.68 -18.36 5.15
CA PHE A 211 -17.42 -18.95 5.62
C PHE A 211 -17.70 -20.01 6.67
N ASN A 212 -17.19 -21.21 6.42
CA ASN A 212 -17.34 -22.34 7.36
C ASN A 212 -16.14 -23.28 7.21
N VAL A 213 -15.44 -23.48 8.31
CA VAL A 213 -14.28 -24.37 8.38
C VAL A 213 -14.32 -25.15 9.68
N SER A 214 -13.57 -26.26 9.77
CA SER A 214 -13.42 -26.98 11.02
C SER A 214 -12.64 -26.15 12.06
N ASP A 215 -12.86 -26.42 13.36
CA ASP A 215 -12.07 -25.79 14.44
C ASP A 215 -10.58 -25.98 14.22
N ARG A 216 -10.17 -27.16 13.72
CA ARG A 216 -8.79 -27.46 13.41
C ARG A 216 -8.21 -26.53 12.34
N ASP A 217 -8.98 -26.23 11.31
CA ASP A 217 -8.52 -25.34 10.24
C ASP A 217 -8.52 -23.88 10.70
N MET A 218 -9.51 -23.47 11.50
CA MET A 218 -9.50 -22.16 12.14
C MET A 218 -8.26 -21.94 13.01
N VAL A 219 -7.88 -22.94 13.82
CA VAL A 219 -6.65 -22.91 14.62
C VAL A 219 -5.41 -22.77 13.75
N LYS A 220 -5.34 -23.41 12.56
CA LYS A 220 -4.22 -23.23 11.63
C LYS A 220 -4.09 -21.78 11.14
N PHE A 221 -5.21 -21.13 10.80
CA PHE A 221 -5.19 -19.73 10.38
C PHE A 221 -4.73 -18.80 11.51
N ILE A 222 -5.18 -19.05 12.74
CA ILE A 222 -4.74 -18.30 13.92
C ILE A 222 -3.23 -18.51 14.15
N ILE A 223 -2.74 -19.75 14.12
CA ILE A 223 -1.31 -20.06 14.31
C ILE A 223 -0.48 -19.39 13.22
N GLY A 224 -0.91 -19.44 11.95
CA GLY A 224 -0.24 -18.75 10.85
C GLY A 224 -0.15 -17.23 11.09
N THR A 225 -1.25 -16.64 11.56
CA THR A 225 -1.31 -15.20 11.89
C THR A 225 -0.39 -14.83 13.05
N ILE A 226 -0.40 -15.63 14.13
CA ILE A 226 0.48 -15.42 15.27
C ILE A 226 1.96 -15.62 14.88
N GLY A 227 2.26 -16.61 14.03
CA GLY A 227 3.60 -16.82 13.50
C GLY A 227 4.16 -15.59 12.76
N ASP A 228 3.32 -14.93 11.95
CA ASP A 228 3.68 -13.68 11.28
C ASP A 228 3.91 -12.53 12.30
N MET A 229 3.07 -12.45 13.33
CA MET A 229 3.17 -11.41 14.37
C MET A 229 4.41 -11.58 15.26
N ASP A 230 4.81 -12.82 15.53
CA ASP A 230 5.89 -13.21 16.42
C ASP A 230 7.20 -13.53 15.69
N THR A 231 7.31 -13.13 14.42
CA THR A 231 8.56 -13.31 13.66
C THR A 231 9.76 -12.79 14.46
N PRO A 232 10.80 -13.61 14.69
CA PRO A 232 11.97 -13.21 15.44
C PRO A 232 12.65 -11.96 14.85
N MET A 233 12.95 -11.00 15.70
CA MET A 233 13.56 -9.73 15.28
C MET A 233 14.93 -9.54 15.95
N ASN A 234 15.92 -9.14 15.17
CA ASN A 234 17.17 -8.60 15.68
C ASN A 234 16.96 -7.21 16.32
N PRO A 235 17.93 -6.67 17.07
CA PRO A 235 17.80 -5.37 17.73
C PRO A 235 17.40 -4.23 16.78
N ALA A 236 18.00 -4.15 15.59
CA ALA A 236 17.67 -3.13 14.60
C ALA A 236 16.20 -3.21 14.13
N ALA A 237 15.69 -4.42 13.86
CA ALA A 237 14.29 -4.62 13.48
C ALA A 237 13.32 -4.26 14.62
N LYS A 238 13.71 -4.54 15.89
CA LYS A 238 12.93 -4.10 17.07
C LYS A 238 12.86 -2.57 17.15
N GLY A 239 13.99 -1.89 16.96
CA GLY A 239 14.07 -0.44 16.92
C GLY A 239 13.20 0.15 15.81
N THR A 240 13.27 -0.39 14.58
CA THR A 240 12.44 0.05 13.47
C THR A 240 10.93 -0.16 13.75
N ARG A 241 10.55 -1.30 14.33
CA ARG A 241 9.16 -1.55 14.72
C ARG A 241 8.66 -0.58 15.79
N SER A 242 9.48 -0.32 16.81
CA SER A 242 9.17 0.63 17.88
C SER A 242 9.01 2.05 17.33
N PHE A 243 9.92 2.48 16.45
CA PHE A 243 9.85 3.77 15.78
C PHE A 243 8.58 3.90 14.91
N GLY A 244 8.25 2.87 14.14
CA GLY A 244 7.00 2.83 13.37
C GLY A 244 5.76 2.96 14.25
N ALA A 245 5.72 2.26 15.39
CA ALA A 245 4.63 2.35 16.35
C ALA A 245 4.51 3.77 16.95
N TYR A 246 5.64 4.39 17.29
CA TYR A 246 5.70 5.77 17.77
C TYR A 246 5.14 6.77 16.73
N ILE A 247 5.62 6.72 15.49
CA ILE A 247 5.15 7.61 14.41
C ILE A 247 3.67 7.42 14.11
N CYS A 248 3.17 6.17 14.17
CA CYS A 248 1.76 5.86 13.93
C CYS A 248 0.86 6.01 15.16
N ASN A 249 1.39 6.53 16.27
CA ASN A 249 0.68 6.64 17.55
C ASN A 249 -0.02 5.33 17.96
N THR A 250 0.69 4.21 17.80
CA THR A 250 0.20 2.87 18.14
C THR A 250 0.84 2.44 19.44
N ASP A 251 0.10 2.50 20.54
CA ASP A 251 0.56 2.12 21.86
C ASP A 251 0.61 0.60 22.07
N TYR A 252 1.21 0.19 23.18
CA TYR A 252 1.33 -1.22 23.55
C TYR A 252 -0.03 -1.88 23.81
N ASP A 253 -0.99 -1.15 24.40
CA ASP A 253 -2.32 -1.68 24.71
C ASP A 253 -3.10 -1.96 23.42
N SER A 254 -2.98 -1.10 22.42
CA SER A 254 -3.52 -1.33 21.07
C SER A 254 -2.94 -2.59 20.42
N LEU A 255 -1.64 -2.82 20.55
CA LEU A 255 -0.99 -4.03 20.04
C LEU A 255 -1.44 -5.29 20.80
N LYS A 256 -1.57 -5.18 22.12
CA LYS A 256 -2.05 -6.27 22.98
C LYS A 256 -3.51 -6.62 22.69
N LYS A 257 -4.36 -5.59 22.51
CA LYS A 257 -5.76 -5.75 22.12
C LYS A 257 -5.88 -6.47 20.78
N GLU A 258 -5.12 -6.02 19.76
CA GLU A 258 -5.12 -6.64 18.45
C GLU A 258 -4.69 -8.12 18.52
N ARG A 259 -3.66 -8.44 19.32
CA ARG A 259 -3.22 -9.81 19.52
C ARG A 259 -4.32 -10.67 20.21
N GLY A 260 -4.99 -10.13 21.22
CA GLY A 260 -6.14 -10.78 21.84
C GLY A 260 -7.23 -11.10 20.82
N GLN A 261 -7.60 -10.13 19.99
CA GLN A 261 -8.59 -10.31 18.91
C GLN A 261 -8.20 -11.40 17.89
N VAL A 262 -6.90 -11.59 17.63
CA VAL A 262 -6.41 -12.69 16.77
C VAL A 262 -6.59 -14.04 17.49
N LEU A 263 -6.22 -14.13 18.78
CA LEU A 263 -6.31 -15.37 19.54
C LEU A 263 -7.75 -15.83 19.77
N ASP A 264 -8.66 -14.86 19.98
CA ASP A 264 -10.10 -15.10 20.21
C ASP A 264 -10.91 -15.22 18.90
N CYS A 265 -10.22 -15.22 17.74
CA CYS A 265 -10.88 -15.28 16.44
C CYS A 265 -11.50 -16.67 16.20
N ASN A 266 -12.69 -16.68 15.66
CA ASN A 266 -13.44 -17.89 15.31
C ASN A 266 -14.21 -17.68 13.99
N VAL A 267 -14.96 -18.70 13.55
CA VAL A 267 -15.71 -18.66 12.30
C VAL A 267 -16.74 -17.50 12.30
N GLU A 268 -17.43 -17.26 13.40
CA GLU A 268 -18.42 -16.20 13.55
C GLU A 268 -17.77 -14.83 13.40
N ARG A 269 -16.62 -14.60 14.03
CA ARG A 269 -15.84 -13.35 13.89
C ARG A 269 -15.37 -13.08 12.47
N ILE A 270 -15.07 -14.13 11.71
CA ILE A 270 -14.72 -13.98 10.29
C ILE A 270 -15.96 -13.63 9.46
N ARG A 271 -17.12 -14.25 9.72
CA ARG A 271 -18.39 -13.88 9.06
C ARG A 271 -18.79 -12.44 9.34
N GLU A 272 -18.61 -11.95 10.56
CA GLU A 272 -18.87 -10.57 10.96
C GLU A 272 -18.06 -9.54 10.16
N LEU A 273 -16.97 -9.94 9.51
CA LEU A 273 -16.19 -9.07 8.62
C LEU A 273 -16.82 -8.89 7.22
N ALA A 274 -17.80 -9.67 6.83
CA ALA A 274 -18.41 -9.60 5.51
C ALA A 274 -18.95 -8.20 5.16
N PRO A 275 -19.73 -7.51 6.01
CA PRO A 275 -20.18 -6.15 5.71
C PRO A 275 -19.04 -5.13 5.57
N LEU A 276 -17.96 -5.28 6.35
CA LEU A 276 -16.77 -4.44 6.29
C LEU A 276 -16.06 -4.63 4.93
N VAL A 277 -15.86 -5.89 4.51
CA VAL A 277 -15.22 -6.21 3.23
C VAL A 277 -16.10 -5.76 2.07
N ARG A 278 -17.41 -5.95 2.16
CA ARG A 278 -18.38 -5.46 1.16
C ARG A 278 -18.29 -3.95 1.01
N CYS A 279 -18.34 -3.20 2.11
CA CYS A 279 -18.20 -1.75 2.09
C CYS A 279 -16.95 -1.31 1.31
N ALA A 280 -15.78 -1.84 1.65
CA ALA A 280 -14.54 -1.47 0.98
C ALA A 280 -14.49 -1.91 -0.49
N MET A 281 -15.00 -3.09 -0.84
CA MET A 281 -14.93 -3.59 -2.22
C MET A 281 -15.97 -2.94 -3.14
N ASP A 282 -17.14 -2.55 -2.61
CA ASP A 282 -18.20 -1.88 -3.39
C ASP A 282 -17.84 -0.45 -3.83
N GLU A 283 -16.91 0.22 -3.13
CA GLU A 283 -16.35 1.51 -3.56
C GLU A 283 -15.65 1.40 -4.93
N ASN A 284 -15.15 0.23 -5.26
CA ASN A 284 -14.64 -0.13 -6.57
C ASN A 284 -13.58 0.84 -7.14
N TYR A 285 -12.60 1.22 -6.31
CA TYR A 285 -11.42 1.90 -6.81
C TYR A 285 -10.56 0.89 -7.59
N PHE A 286 -10.86 0.82 -8.88
CA PHE A 286 -10.37 -0.23 -9.76
C PHE A 286 -9.21 0.27 -10.63
N CYS A 287 -8.11 -0.48 -10.61
CA CYS A 287 -6.95 -0.17 -11.43
C CYS A 287 -6.32 -1.45 -11.98
N VAL A 288 -5.98 -1.43 -13.26
CA VAL A 288 -5.31 -2.54 -13.92
C VAL A 288 -4.07 -2.06 -14.65
N VAL A 289 -2.99 -2.80 -14.50
CA VAL A 289 -1.81 -2.70 -15.38
C VAL A 289 -1.72 -4.00 -16.17
N GLY A 290 -1.70 -3.93 -17.51
CA GLY A 290 -1.68 -5.19 -18.26
C GLY A 290 -1.72 -5.07 -19.77
N SER A 291 -2.14 -6.16 -20.41
CA SER A 291 -2.24 -6.31 -21.84
C SER A 291 -3.17 -5.27 -22.46
N SER A 292 -2.67 -4.54 -23.45
CA SER A 292 -3.50 -3.61 -24.24
C SER A 292 -4.71 -4.31 -24.86
N LYS A 293 -4.55 -5.56 -25.29
CA LYS A 293 -5.63 -6.35 -25.88
C LYS A 293 -6.75 -6.64 -24.89
N GLU A 294 -6.43 -7.13 -23.70
CA GLU A 294 -7.43 -7.51 -22.69
C GLU A 294 -8.09 -6.27 -22.05
N ILE A 295 -7.32 -5.20 -21.78
CA ILE A 295 -7.87 -3.93 -21.26
C ILE A 295 -8.86 -3.32 -22.27
N ASN A 296 -8.51 -3.26 -23.57
CA ASN A 296 -9.39 -2.72 -24.58
C ASN A 296 -10.63 -3.60 -24.82
N LYS A 297 -10.51 -4.91 -24.67
CA LYS A 297 -11.64 -5.85 -24.79
C LYS A 297 -12.67 -5.62 -23.68
N GLU A 298 -12.22 -5.28 -22.48
CA GLU A 298 -13.05 -5.04 -21.29
C GLU A 298 -13.13 -3.52 -20.97
N SER A 299 -13.16 -2.69 -22.05
CA SER A 299 -13.08 -1.22 -21.93
C SER A 299 -14.20 -0.61 -21.09
N GLU A 300 -15.35 -1.24 -21.01
CA GLU A 300 -16.48 -0.79 -20.19
C GLU A 300 -16.22 -0.86 -18.66
N LEU A 301 -15.18 -1.55 -18.22
CA LEU A 301 -14.77 -1.56 -16.82
C LEU A 301 -14.01 -0.29 -16.40
N PHE A 302 -13.60 0.55 -17.36
CA PHE A 302 -12.70 1.67 -17.13
C PHE A 302 -13.32 3.00 -17.54
N ASP A 303 -13.09 4.01 -16.73
CA ASP A 303 -13.38 5.41 -17.07
C ASP A 303 -12.23 6.02 -17.89
N LYS A 304 -11.01 5.47 -17.73
CA LYS A 304 -9.81 5.92 -18.43
C LYS A 304 -8.91 4.75 -18.82
N ILE A 305 -8.51 4.73 -20.09
CA ILE A 305 -7.49 3.81 -20.60
C ILE A 305 -6.34 4.64 -21.14
N GLN A 306 -5.11 4.34 -20.72
CA GLN A 306 -3.92 5.04 -21.16
C GLN A 306 -2.69 4.11 -21.14
N PRO A 307 -1.65 4.39 -21.95
CA PRO A 307 -0.41 3.63 -21.88
C PRO A 307 0.27 3.79 -20.51
N LEU A 308 0.81 2.71 -19.97
CA LEU A 308 1.61 2.73 -18.74
C LEU A 308 2.86 3.58 -18.92
N ILE A 309 3.51 3.43 -20.06
CA ILE A 309 4.69 4.19 -20.45
C ILE A 309 4.30 5.05 -21.66
N LYS A 310 4.41 6.37 -21.48
CA LYS A 310 4.15 7.33 -22.56
C LYS A 310 5.40 7.41 -23.43
N VAL A 311 5.28 7.04 -24.70
CA VAL A 311 6.36 7.21 -25.68
C VAL A 311 6.53 8.71 -25.92
N GLN A 312 7.74 9.21 -25.74
CA GLN A 312 8.09 10.57 -26.15
C GLN A 312 8.10 10.59 -27.69
N GLY A 313 7.19 11.36 -28.28
CA GLY A 313 7.16 11.61 -29.72
C GLY A 313 8.33 12.50 -30.17
#